data_d4be3feb20bef9f948a0a97d83c66ee9
#
_entry.id   d4be3feb20bef9f948a0a97d83c66ee9
#
_cell.length_a   1.000
_cell.length_b   1.000
_cell.length_c   1.000
_cell.angle_alpha   90.00
_cell.angle_beta   90.00
_cell.angle_gamma   90.00
#
_symmetry.space_group_name_H-M   'P 1'
#
loop_
_entity.id
_entity.type
_entity.pdbx_description
1 polymer ?
#
loop_
_entity_poly.entity_id
_entity_poly.type
_entity_poly.pdbx_seq_one_letter_code
_entity_poly.pdbx_strand_id
1 'polypeptide(L)'
;FFANAFETLYSKHDATKSGYRRELRCPLSYDSFKKVFAYFCFSTYYQGKIDLSCDDLFSILKKISSTVTPFNPEDYAFDLTNSICVLYRDGLDYKFTHRSFQEYFAAIFLKELSDNNMKKMGMELVKKDYHRASYDGVFPMLRDMAEQRFEQNILLPLVDEFEREYVTTDKYAFYFEKIAPVICFDSDLDKKGSINLLLLVNFDSTITGFLYNMTRLYINRTQEENKLIRDADNKLKTFFIKNRGYNIGEQIETINYMNDKEAYALIRDSWVGEIIFAMSSLKETLEQRQKVEELDLSCLLMG
;
A
#
# COMPACT_ATOMS: atom_id res chain seq x y z
N PHE A 1 1.29 -15.83 -6.50
CA PHE A 1 2.73 -16.17 -6.53
C PHE A 1 3.25 -16.57 -5.15
N PHE A 2 3.20 -15.70 -4.13
CA PHE A 2 3.81 -15.92 -2.82
C PHE A 2 3.23 -17.13 -2.05
N ALA A 3 1.91 -17.36 -2.14
CA ALA A 3 1.28 -18.53 -1.53
C ALA A 3 1.90 -19.83 -2.08
N ASN A 4 1.95 -19.95 -3.41
CA ASN A 4 2.49 -21.12 -4.08
C ASN A 4 4.00 -21.26 -3.85
N ALA A 5 4.73 -20.13 -3.79
CA ALA A 5 6.16 -20.14 -3.46
C ALA A 5 6.40 -20.68 -2.04
N PHE A 6 5.65 -20.18 -1.04
CA PHE A 6 5.76 -20.66 0.32
C PHE A 6 5.36 -22.14 0.46
N GLU A 7 4.25 -22.54 -0.17
CA GLU A 7 3.84 -23.94 -0.21
C GLU A 7 4.90 -24.83 -0.85
N THR A 8 5.52 -24.35 -1.92
CA THR A 8 6.62 -25.06 -2.58
C THR A 8 7.85 -25.17 -1.67
N LEU A 9 8.23 -24.10 -0.98
CA LEU A 9 9.33 -24.12 -0.03
C LEU A 9 9.04 -25.04 1.16
N TYR A 10 7.79 -25.06 1.65
CA TYR A 10 7.37 -25.91 2.73
C TYR A 10 7.28 -27.40 2.34
N SER A 11 6.72 -27.69 1.14
CA SER A 11 6.36 -29.07 0.75
C SER A 11 7.36 -29.74 -0.20
N LYS A 12 8.03 -28.96 -1.07
CA LYS A 12 8.79 -29.47 -2.23
C LYS A 12 10.30 -29.30 -2.15
N HIS A 13 10.82 -28.73 -1.07
CA HIS A 13 12.28 -28.62 -0.92
C HIS A 13 12.99 -29.98 -0.96
N ASP A 14 12.24 -31.05 -0.92
CA ASP A 14 12.74 -32.43 -0.83
C ASP A 14 12.63 -33.28 -2.11
N ALA A 15 11.89 -32.82 -3.13
CA ALA A 15 11.62 -33.66 -4.30
C ALA A 15 12.74 -33.69 -5.34
N THR A 16 13.69 -32.74 -5.30
CA THR A 16 14.67 -32.54 -6.40
C THR A 16 16.09 -33.06 -6.12
N LYS A 17 16.41 -33.48 -4.88
CA LYS A 17 17.73 -34.07 -4.56
C LYS A 17 17.57 -35.36 -3.80
N SER A 18 17.52 -36.47 -4.55
CA SER A 18 17.82 -37.86 -4.08
C SER A 18 17.02 -38.34 -2.84
N GLY A 19 15.72 -38.15 -2.76
CA GLY A 19 14.87 -38.88 -1.81
C GLY A 19 15.05 -38.56 -0.33
N TYR A 20 15.82 -37.54 0.03
CA TYR A 20 16.01 -37.14 1.42
C TYR A 20 14.95 -36.10 1.80
N ARG A 21 13.94 -36.50 2.59
CA ARG A 21 12.98 -35.57 3.21
C ARG A 21 13.67 -34.88 4.39
N ARG A 22 13.85 -33.58 4.33
CA ARG A 22 14.17 -32.78 5.53
C ARG A 22 12.91 -32.70 6.39
N GLU A 23 12.85 -33.44 7.45
CA GLU A 23 11.78 -33.28 8.44
C GLU A 23 11.93 -31.91 9.11
N LEU A 24 10.82 -31.19 9.23
CA LEU A 24 10.77 -29.99 10.03
C LEU A 24 11.02 -30.34 11.48
N ARG A 25 11.81 -29.54 12.18
CA ARG A 25 12.04 -29.72 13.62
C ARG A 25 10.81 -29.32 14.43
N CYS A 26 10.12 -28.28 14.00
CA CYS A 26 8.92 -27.81 14.66
C CYS A 26 7.72 -28.66 14.22
N PRO A 27 7.06 -29.39 15.14
CA PRO A 27 6.00 -30.35 14.83
C PRO A 27 4.63 -29.68 14.60
N LEU A 28 4.61 -28.48 14.04
CA LEU A 28 3.38 -27.79 13.68
C LEU A 28 2.81 -28.33 12.36
N SER A 29 1.46 -28.42 12.29
CA SER A 29 0.80 -28.61 11.01
C SER A 29 1.09 -27.44 10.06
N TYR A 30 0.95 -27.65 8.74
CA TYR A 30 1.15 -26.61 7.73
C TYR A 30 0.37 -25.33 8.07
N ASP A 31 -0.90 -25.45 8.40
CA ASP A 31 -1.75 -24.30 8.71
C ASP A 31 -1.29 -23.56 9.98
N SER A 32 -0.92 -24.31 11.01
CA SER A 32 -0.37 -23.73 12.25
C SER A 32 0.98 -23.05 11.98
N PHE A 33 1.85 -23.67 11.20
CA PHE A 33 3.14 -23.11 10.82
C PHE A 33 2.95 -21.80 10.03
N LYS A 34 2.09 -21.82 9.03
CA LYS A 34 1.73 -20.65 8.21
C LYS A 34 1.13 -19.54 9.05
N LYS A 35 0.23 -19.87 9.99
CA LYS A 35 -0.36 -18.91 10.90
C LYS A 35 0.70 -18.24 11.78
N VAL A 36 1.58 -19.01 12.40
CA VAL A 36 2.71 -18.48 13.21
C VAL A 36 3.58 -17.57 12.36
N PHE A 37 3.87 -17.96 11.11
CA PHE A 37 4.66 -17.14 10.20
C PHE A 37 3.98 -15.82 9.83
N ALA A 38 2.67 -15.81 9.65
CA ALA A 38 1.91 -14.57 9.41
C ALA A 38 1.98 -13.62 10.62
N TYR A 39 1.83 -14.13 11.83
CA TYR A 39 2.02 -13.36 13.07
C TYR A 39 3.44 -12.81 13.21
N PHE A 40 4.44 -13.61 12.87
CA PHE A 40 5.84 -13.19 12.89
C PHE A 40 6.11 -12.08 11.87
N CYS A 41 5.68 -12.25 10.63
CA CYS A 41 5.83 -11.26 9.57
C CYS A 41 5.12 -9.94 9.90
N PHE A 42 3.89 -10.00 10.42
CA PHE A 42 3.18 -8.80 10.85
C PHE A 42 3.89 -8.11 12.03
N SER A 43 4.35 -8.86 13.03
CA SER A 43 5.05 -8.29 14.19
C SER A 43 6.33 -7.57 13.80
N THR A 44 7.13 -8.17 12.92
CA THR A 44 8.37 -7.57 12.41
C THR A 44 8.08 -6.37 11.50
N TYR A 45 7.07 -6.46 10.64
CA TYR A 45 6.60 -5.37 9.80
C TYR A 45 6.11 -4.19 10.63
N TYR A 46 5.26 -4.42 11.62
CA TYR A 46 4.73 -3.38 12.51
C TYR A 46 5.84 -2.66 13.28
N GLN A 47 6.89 -3.38 13.69
CA GLN A 47 8.06 -2.80 14.38
C GLN A 47 9.05 -2.10 13.43
N GLY A 48 8.85 -2.17 12.12
CA GLY A 48 9.78 -1.60 11.15
C GLY A 48 11.07 -2.41 10.96
N LYS A 49 11.08 -3.66 11.39
CA LYS A 49 12.28 -4.51 11.38
C LYS A 49 12.37 -5.31 10.09
N ILE A 50 13.41 -5.03 9.30
CA ILE A 50 13.79 -5.80 8.11
C ILE A 50 14.94 -6.73 8.49
N ASP A 51 15.89 -6.23 9.26
CA ASP A 51 16.99 -6.96 9.86
C ASP A 51 16.63 -7.24 11.33
N LEU A 52 16.85 -8.47 11.77
CA LEU A 52 16.46 -8.95 13.08
C LEU A 52 17.71 -9.44 13.81
N SER A 53 18.02 -8.84 14.96
CA SER A 53 18.98 -9.42 15.87
C SER A 53 18.49 -10.79 16.38
N CYS A 54 19.39 -11.59 16.93
CA CYS A 54 19.02 -12.85 17.58
C CYS A 54 17.95 -12.62 18.67
N ASP A 55 18.11 -11.57 19.47
CA ASP A 55 17.16 -11.24 20.55
C ASP A 55 15.80 -10.82 19.99
N ASP A 56 15.76 -10.06 18.90
CA ASP A 56 14.51 -9.69 18.24
C ASP A 56 13.76 -10.91 17.74
N LEU A 57 14.44 -11.79 17.00
CA LEU A 57 13.84 -13.01 16.47
C LEU A 57 13.21 -13.84 17.60
N PHE A 58 14.01 -14.17 18.61
CA PHE A 58 13.55 -15.06 19.70
C PHE A 58 12.53 -14.40 20.62
N SER A 59 12.61 -13.09 20.88
CA SER A 59 11.60 -12.38 21.67
C SER A 59 10.23 -12.42 20.99
N ILE A 60 10.19 -12.19 19.68
CA ILE A 60 8.95 -12.25 18.90
C ILE A 60 8.40 -13.66 18.85
N LEU A 61 9.24 -14.68 18.55
CA LEU A 61 8.81 -16.07 18.49
C LEU A 61 8.31 -16.60 19.85
N LYS A 62 8.98 -16.26 20.94
CA LYS A 62 8.54 -16.60 22.31
C LYS A 62 7.18 -15.98 22.62
N LYS A 63 6.96 -14.72 22.26
CA LYS A 63 5.67 -14.05 22.43
C LYS A 63 4.58 -14.76 21.64
N ILE A 64 4.82 -15.11 20.37
CA ILE A 64 3.85 -15.82 19.54
C ILE A 64 3.57 -17.23 20.11
N SER A 65 4.60 -17.96 20.53
CA SER A 65 4.45 -19.29 21.13
C SER A 65 3.60 -19.27 22.40
N SER A 66 3.71 -18.22 23.21
CA SER A 66 2.92 -18.08 24.45
C SER A 66 1.49 -17.60 24.24
N THR A 67 1.18 -16.93 23.10
CA THR A 67 -0.11 -16.23 22.93
C THR A 67 -0.97 -16.79 21.79
N VAL A 68 -0.37 -17.41 20.77
CA VAL A 68 -1.07 -17.84 19.55
C VAL A 68 -1.15 -19.36 19.45
N THR A 69 -0.02 -20.03 19.46
CA THR A 69 0.09 -21.48 19.30
C THR A 69 1.38 -21.93 19.97
N PRO A 70 1.36 -22.89 20.91
CA PRO A 70 2.56 -23.39 21.54
C PRO A 70 3.48 -24.10 20.54
N PHE A 71 4.76 -23.74 20.54
CA PHE A 71 5.83 -24.38 19.78
C PHE A 71 7.19 -24.05 20.40
N ASN A 72 8.24 -24.79 19.99
CA ASN A 72 9.61 -24.47 20.38
C ASN A 72 10.17 -23.37 19.46
N PRO A 73 10.53 -22.16 19.97
CA PRO A 73 11.04 -21.06 19.17
C PRO A 73 12.34 -21.37 18.44
N GLU A 74 13.23 -22.16 19.03
CA GLU A 74 14.51 -22.54 18.47
C GLU A 74 14.33 -23.48 17.25
N ASP A 75 13.42 -24.45 17.36
CA ASP A 75 13.09 -25.36 16.26
C ASP A 75 12.40 -24.61 15.11
N TYR A 76 11.49 -23.70 15.44
CA TYR A 76 10.80 -22.88 14.45
C TYR A 76 11.76 -21.93 13.72
N ALA A 77 12.67 -21.28 14.44
CA ALA A 77 13.71 -20.42 13.84
C ALA A 77 14.66 -21.23 12.95
N PHE A 78 15.01 -22.47 13.38
CA PHE A 78 15.79 -23.37 12.55
C PHE A 78 15.08 -23.71 11.24
N ASP A 79 13.78 -24.01 11.31
CA ASP A 79 13.00 -24.34 10.10
C ASP A 79 12.86 -23.15 9.16
N LEU A 80 12.65 -21.93 9.68
CA LEU A 80 12.63 -20.73 8.85
C LEU A 80 13.93 -20.47 8.10
N THR A 81 15.07 -20.79 8.71
CA THR A 81 16.41 -20.50 8.16
C THR A 81 17.00 -21.64 7.34
N ASN A 82 16.79 -22.90 7.74
CA ASN A 82 17.50 -24.05 7.18
C ASN A 82 16.58 -25.00 6.40
N SER A 83 15.31 -25.13 6.79
CA SER A 83 14.39 -26.05 6.14
C SER A 83 13.60 -25.36 5.03
N ILE A 84 13.00 -24.20 5.30
CA ILE A 84 12.14 -23.45 4.36
C ILE A 84 12.94 -22.33 3.68
N CYS A 85 14.00 -21.82 4.32
CA CYS A 85 14.89 -20.78 3.81
C CYS A 85 14.18 -19.45 3.45
N VAL A 86 13.14 -19.08 4.19
CA VAL A 86 12.50 -17.77 4.08
C VAL A 86 13.24 -16.69 4.87
N LEU A 87 14.06 -17.10 5.82
CA LEU A 87 15.08 -16.28 6.46
C LEU A 87 16.47 -16.84 6.14
N TYR A 88 17.47 -15.98 6.20
CA TYR A 88 18.88 -16.38 6.19
C TYR A 88 19.63 -15.62 7.27
N ARG A 89 20.76 -16.18 7.70
CA ARG A 89 21.63 -15.55 8.68
C ARG A 89 22.73 -14.77 7.98
N ASP A 90 22.87 -13.51 8.35
CA ASP A 90 23.93 -12.61 7.90
C ASP A 90 24.73 -12.12 9.12
N GLY A 91 25.86 -12.78 9.39
CA GLY A 91 26.63 -12.56 10.60
C GLY A 91 25.87 -12.98 11.85
N LEU A 92 25.51 -12.00 12.69
CA LEU A 92 24.72 -12.19 13.92
C LEU A 92 23.23 -11.95 13.71
N ASP A 93 22.84 -11.39 12.57
CA ASP A 93 21.47 -10.99 12.28
C ASP A 93 20.76 -11.99 11.37
N TYR A 94 19.42 -11.92 11.39
CA TYR A 94 18.55 -12.69 10.50
C TYR A 94 17.83 -11.73 9.56
N LYS A 95 17.73 -12.11 8.28
CA LYS A 95 17.09 -11.32 7.23
C LYS A 95 16.09 -12.14 6.45
N PHE A 96 15.06 -11.51 5.94
CA PHE A 96 14.17 -12.16 4.99
C PHE A 96 14.89 -12.39 3.67
N THR A 97 14.79 -13.60 3.12
CA THR A 97 15.36 -13.94 1.79
C THR A 97 14.76 -13.01 0.71
N HIS A 98 13.47 -12.70 0.84
CA HIS A 98 12.80 -11.67 0.06
C HIS A 98 11.86 -10.90 0.99
N ARG A 99 12.00 -9.58 1.05
CA ARG A 99 11.12 -8.70 1.84
C ARG A 99 9.65 -8.90 1.49
N SER A 100 9.33 -9.22 0.25
CA SER A 100 7.96 -9.48 -0.19
C SER A 100 7.28 -10.65 0.53
N PHE A 101 8.04 -11.60 1.14
CA PHE A 101 7.45 -12.61 2.03
C PHE A 101 6.94 -11.97 3.32
N GLN A 102 7.72 -11.07 3.93
CA GLN A 102 7.26 -10.32 5.10
C GLN A 102 5.98 -9.55 4.79
N GLU A 103 5.96 -8.83 3.69
CA GLU A 103 4.82 -7.99 3.27
C GLU A 103 3.58 -8.85 2.97
N TYR A 104 3.73 -9.92 2.20
CA TYR A 104 2.63 -10.82 1.86
C TYR A 104 2.01 -11.49 3.10
N PHE A 105 2.84 -12.02 4.00
CA PHE A 105 2.34 -12.68 5.21
C PHE A 105 1.83 -11.68 6.24
N ALA A 106 2.32 -10.44 6.27
CA ALA A 106 1.69 -9.36 7.05
C ALA A 106 0.30 -9.01 6.50
N ALA A 107 0.10 -9.02 5.18
CA ALA A 107 -1.21 -8.86 4.56
C ALA A 107 -2.15 -10.05 4.85
N ILE A 108 -1.64 -11.29 4.83
CA ILE A 108 -2.39 -12.49 5.27
C ILE A 108 -2.84 -12.34 6.72
N PHE A 109 -1.95 -11.89 7.61
CA PHE A 109 -2.32 -11.66 9.01
C PHE A 109 -3.50 -10.69 9.13
N LEU A 110 -3.43 -9.53 8.45
CA LEU A 110 -4.53 -8.55 8.46
C LEU A 110 -5.82 -9.14 7.91
N LYS A 111 -5.74 -9.91 6.81
CA LYS A 111 -6.89 -10.57 6.20
C LYS A 111 -7.61 -11.53 7.16
N GLU A 112 -6.86 -12.25 8.00
CA GLU A 112 -7.40 -13.26 8.93
C GLU A 112 -8.00 -12.63 10.21
N LEU A 113 -7.81 -11.32 10.44
CA LEU A 113 -8.41 -10.62 11.57
C LEU A 113 -9.93 -10.48 11.41
N SER A 114 -10.65 -10.31 12.53
CA SER A 114 -12.02 -9.79 12.49
C SER A 114 -12.05 -8.37 11.96
N ASP A 115 -13.19 -7.92 11.42
CA ASP A 115 -13.34 -6.59 10.81
C ASP A 115 -12.93 -5.46 11.76
N ASN A 116 -13.36 -5.52 13.02
CA ASN A 116 -12.96 -4.54 14.03
C ASN A 116 -11.45 -4.50 14.28
N ASN A 117 -10.81 -5.67 14.31
CA ASN A 117 -9.36 -5.75 14.51
C ASN A 117 -8.60 -5.33 13.24
N MET A 118 -9.09 -5.69 12.05
CA MET A 118 -8.55 -5.23 10.77
C MET A 118 -8.58 -3.70 10.69
N LYS A 119 -9.73 -3.08 11.01
CA LYS A 119 -9.88 -1.62 11.08
C LYS A 119 -8.87 -1.01 12.03
N LYS A 120 -8.81 -1.49 13.27
CA LYS A 120 -7.91 -0.96 14.30
C LYS A 120 -6.45 -1.05 13.86
N MET A 121 -6.00 -2.22 13.43
CA MET A 121 -4.60 -2.45 13.07
C MET A 121 -4.22 -1.75 11.77
N GLY A 122 -5.11 -1.72 10.78
CA GLY A 122 -4.87 -1.02 9.52
C GLY A 122 -4.72 0.49 9.69
N MET A 123 -5.64 1.12 10.43
CA MET A 123 -5.55 2.55 10.75
C MET A 123 -4.31 2.89 11.57
N GLU A 124 -3.95 2.04 12.53
CA GLU A 124 -2.75 2.24 13.35
C GLU A 124 -1.46 2.14 12.51
N LEU A 125 -1.37 1.20 11.57
CA LEU A 125 -0.25 1.09 10.64
C LEU A 125 -0.08 2.37 9.80
N VAL A 126 -1.16 2.89 9.23
CA VAL A 126 -1.13 4.13 8.42
C VAL A 126 -0.66 5.31 9.26
N LYS A 127 -1.21 5.48 10.47
CA LYS A 127 -0.85 6.58 11.37
C LYS A 127 0.59 6.51 11.87
N LYS A 128 1.10 5.30 12.06
CA LYS A 128 2.45 5.09 12.57
C LYS A 128 3.53 5.38 11.53
N ASP A 129 3.34 4.91 10.31
CA ASP A 129 4.33 5.05 9.23
C ASP A 129 3.63 4.99 7.87
N TYR A 130 3.14 6.16 7.43
CA TYR A 130 2.43 6.25 6.16
C TYR A 130 3.34 5.94 4.95
N HIS A 131 4.63 6.21 5.03
CA HIS A 131 5.56 5.88 3.95
C HIS A 131 5.56 4.37 3.68
N ARG A 132 5.72 3.58 4.72
CA ARG A 132 5.68 2.13 4.58
C ARG A 132 4.29 1.65 4.18
N ALA A 133 3.24 2.17 4.82
CA ALA A 133 1.87 1.84 4.45
C ALA A 133 1.54 2.16 2.99
N SER A 134 2.10 3.24 2.45
CA SER A 134 1.82 3.72 1.09
C SER A 134 2.65 3.05 0.00
N TYR A 135 3.90 2.69 0.29
CA TYR A 135 4.86 2.24 -0.72
C TYR A 135 5.24 0.77 -0.61
N ASP A 136 4.98 0.12 0.53
CA ASP A 136 5.18 -1.31 0.68
C ASP A 136 4.00 -2.11 0.10
N GLY A 137 4.21 -3.39 -0.17
CA GLY A 137 3.21 -4.26 -0.80
C GLY A 137 2.06 -4.70 0.12
N VAL A 138 2.06 -4.39 1.44
CA VAL A 138 1.09 -4.93 2.39
C VAL A 138 -0.35 -4.56 2.04
N PHE A 139 -0.66 -3.28 1.88
CA PHE A 139 -2.02 -2.85 1.59
C PHE A 139 -2.48 -3.16 0.16
N PRO A 140 -1.66 -2.99 -0.90
CA PRO A 140 -2.00 -3.49 -2.22
C PRO A 140 -2.31 -4.99 -2.24
N MET A 141 -1.48 -5.82 -1.59
CA MET A 141 -1.72 -7.26 -1.50
C MET A 141 -2.97 -7.60 -0.67
N LEU A 142 -3.23 -6.86 0.41
CA LEU A 142 -4.45 -7.03 1.21
C LEU A 142 -5.69 -6.70 0.39
N ARG A 143 -5.66 -5.59 -0.39
CA ARG A 143 -6.72 -5.24 -1.32
C ARG A 143 -6.97 -6.36 -2.34
N ASP A 144 -5.92 -6.87 -2.99
CA ASP A 144 -6.05 -7.95 -3.97
C ASP A 144 -6.63 -9.26 -3.37
N MET A 145 -6.43 -9.50 -2.08
CA MET A 145 -6.91 -10.71 -1.39
C MET A 145 -8.28 -10.55 -0.72
N ALA A 146 -8.69 -9.34 -0.39
CA ALA A 146 -9.90 -9.05 0.38
C ALA A 146 -10.36 -7.60 0.13
N GLU A 147 -10.61 -7.26 -1.15
CA GLU A 147 -10.87 -5.89 -1.60
C GLU A 147 -12.00 -5.23 -0.81
N GLN A 148 -13.16 -5.84 -0.75
CA GLN A 148 -14.32 -5.30 -0.03
C GLN A 148 -14.01 -5.05 1.46
N ARG A 149 -13.38 -5.99 2.13
CA ARG A 149 -13.03 -5.84 3.54
C ARG A 149 -11.99 -4.75 3.76
N PHE A 150 -11.01 -4.62 2.85
CA PHE A 150 -10.02 -3.54 2.87
C PHE A 150 -10.70 -2.18 2.72
N GLU A 151 -11.61 -2.04 1.75
CA GLU A 151 -12.35 -0.81 1.51
C GLU A 151 -13.21 -0.41 2.72
N GLN A 152 -13.98 -1.35 3.26
CA GLN A 152 -14.91 -1.10 4.38
C GLN A 152 -14.20 -0.86 5.71
N ASN A 153 -13.14 -1.60 5.99
CA ASN A 153 -12.52 -1.59 7.32
C ASN A 153 -11.29 -0.68 7.43
N ILE A 154 -10.66 -0.30 6.31
CA ILE A 154 -9.47 0.53 6.34
C ILE A 154 -9.68 1.82 5.54
N LEU A 155 -10.05 1.72 4.26
CA LEU A 155 -10.04 2.88 3.38
C LEU A 155 -11.16 3.87 3.72
N LEU A 156 -12.41 3.42 3.78
CA LEU A 156 -13.55 4.28 4.16
C LEU A 156 -13.39 4.94 5.53
N PRO A 157 -13.00 4.22 6.61
CA PRO A 157 -12.75 4.87 7.89
C PRO A 157 -11.66 5.94 7.88
N LEU A 158 -10.64 5.78 7.03
CA LEU A 158 -9.60 6.81 6.86
C LEU A 158 -10.11 8.02 6.08
N VAL A 159 -10.93 7.81 5.04
CA VAL A 159 -11.61 8.90 4.33
C VAL A 159 -12.55 9.65 5.28
N ASP A 160 -13.35 8.93 6.07
CA ASP A 160 -14.24 9.54 7.07
C ASP A 160 -13.47 10.36 8.12
N GLU A 161 -12.31 9.86 8.55
CA GLU A 161 -11.45 10.60 9.49
C GLU A 161 -10.87 11.87 8.85
N PHE A 162 -10.40 11.76 7.61
CA PHE A 162 -9.87 12.88 6.85
C PHE A 162 -10.92 13.95 6.58
N GLU A 163 -12.14 13.54 6.22
CA GLU A 163 -13.25 14.45 5.91
C GLU A 163 -13.93 15.08 7.15
N ARG A 164 -13.55 14.71 8.38
CA ARG A 164 -14.12 15.34 9.59
C ARG A 164 -13.86 16.84 9.66
N GLU A 165 -12.79 17.32 9.07
CA GLU A 165 -12.44 18.74 9.01
C GLU A 165 -13.11 19.48 7.83
N TYR A 166 -13.84 18.75 6.98
CA TYR A 166 -14.51 19.34 5.83
C TYR A 166 -15.72 20.18 6.24
N VAL A 167 -15.58 21.49 6.15
CA VAL A 167 -16.61 22.48 6.55
C VAL A 167 -17.10 23.31 5.37
N THR A 168 -16.45 23.19 4.19
CA THR A 168 -16.74 24.02 3.02
C THR A 168 -17.70 23.32 2.06
N THR A 169 -18.32 24.09 1.17
CA THR A 169 -19.21 23.55 0.13
C THR A 169 -18.46 23.01 -1.09
N ASP A 170 -17.17 23.33 -1.22
CA ASP A 170 -16.31 22.88 -2.31
C ASP A 170 -15.33 21.79 -1.82
N LYS A 171 -15.73 20.56 -2.02
CA LYS A 171 -14.95 19.37 -1.63
C LYS A 171 -13.63 19.27 -2.40
N TYR A 172 -13.64 19.62 -3.69
CA TYR A 172 -12.41 19.62 -4.50
C TYR A 172 -11.39 20.63 -3.97
N ALA A 173 -11.81 21.85 -3.66
CA ALA A 173 -10.93 22.88 -3.10
C ALA A 173 -10.33 22.45 -1.74
N PHE A 174 -11.13 21.82 -0.88
CA PHE A 174 -10.65 21.25 0.38
C PHE A 174 -9.52 20.23 0.16
N TYR A 175 -9.74 19.26 -0.74
CA TYR A 175 -8.72 18.25 -1.04
C TYR A 175 -7.48 18.87 -1.69
N PHE A 176 -7.67 19.85 -2.58
CA PHE A 176 -6.57 20.60 -3.20
C PHE A 176 -5.67 21.27 -2.15
N GLU A 177 -6.29 21.96 -1.19
CA GLU A 177 -5.59 22.64 -0.11
C GLU A 177 -4.82 21.66 0.79
N LYS A 178 -5.46 20.53 1.16
CA LYS A 178 -4.86 19.50 2.02
C LYS A 178 -3.72 18.74 1.36
N ILE A 179 -3.75 18.58 0.04
CA ILE A 179 -2.68 17.93 -0.72
C ILE A 179 -1.53 18.91 -0.99
N ALA A 180 -1.85 20.22 -1.13
CA ALA A 180 -0.91 21.28 -1.47
C ALA A 180 0.11 20.83 -2.54
N PRO A 181 -0.34 20.47 -3.75
CA PRO A 181 0.51 19.85 -4.74
C PRO A 181 1.61 20.81 -5.21
N VAL A 182 2.83 20.33 -5.23
CA VAL A 182 3.99 21.00 -5.82
C VAL A 182 4.31 20.30 -7.14
N ILE A 183 4.34 21.02 -8.23
CA ILE A 183 4.70 20.50 -9.53
C ILE A 183 6.11 20.91 -9.93
N CYS A 184 6.78 20.07 -10.69
CA CYS A 184 8.08 20.36 -11.28
C CYS A 184 8.10 19.77 -12.69
N PHE A 185 8.68 20.51 -13.65
CA PHE A 185 8.89 20.01 -14.99
C PHE A 185 10.33 19.54 -15.14
N ASP A 186 10.53 18.25 -15.30
CA ASP A 186 11.86 17.68 -15.47
C ASP A 186 12.18 17.45 -16.93
N SER A 187 13.41 17.82 -17.32
CA SER A 187 13.94 17.55 -18.67
C SER A 187 14.43 16.13 -18.84
N ASP A 188 14.32 15.30 -17.77
CA ASP A 188 15.15 14.14 -17.68
C ASP A 188 14.60 12.88 -18.34
N LEU A 189 15.58 12.18 -18.89
CA LEU A 189 15.76 10.74 -19.04
C LEU A 189 15.11 10.05 -20.22
N ASP A 190 14.17 10.62 -20.90
CA ASP A 190 13.82 10.06 -22.19
C ASP A 190 14.62 10.75 -23.28
N LYS A 191 15.54 10.03 -23.93
CA LYS A 191 16.38 10.44 -25.05
C LYS A 191 15.65 11.10 -26.24
N LYS A 192 14.37 11.42 -26.06
CA LYS A 192 13.46 12.05 -27.03
C LYS A 192 13.10 13.50 -26.73
N GLY A 193 13.71 14.13 -25.71
CA GLY A 193 13.44 15.55 -25.40
C GLY A 193 12.02 15.83 -24.87
N SER A 194 11.31 14.83 -24.35
CA SER A 194 10.04 15.03 -23.65
C SER A 194 10.33 15.56 -22.24
N ILE A 195 9.54 16.52 -21.79
CA ILE A 195 9.62 17.04 -20.43
C ILE A 195 8.48 16.41 -19.66
N ASN A 196 8.81 15.71 -18.57
CA ASN A 196 7.83 15.07 -17.71
C ASN A 196 7.33 16.03 -16.64
N LEU A 197 6.04 15.94 -16.32
CA LEU A 197 5.45 16.59 -15.16
C LEU A 197 5.69 15.67 -13.95
N LEU A 198 6.48 16.14 -12.99
CA LEU A 198 6.64 15.49 -11.69
C LEU A 198 5.70 16.14 -10.70
N LEU A 199 4.94 15.34 -10.01
CA LEU A 199 4.11 15.77 -8.90
C LEU A 199 4.83 15.44 -7.58
N LEU A 200 5.26 16.48 -6.89
CA LEU A 200 5.70 16.40 -5.51
C LEU A 200 4.53 16.80 -4.64
N VAL A 201 4.17 15.96 -3.68
CA VAL A 201 3.02 16.22 -2.82
C VAL A 201 3.52 16.51 -1.42
N ASN A 202 3.13 17.65 -0.90
CA ASN A 202 3.39 17.99 0.48
C ASN A 202 2.12 17.68 1.28
N PHE A 203 2.11 16.53 1.95
CA PHE A 203 0.95 16.11 2.72
C PHE A 203 0.96 16.76 4.10
N ASP A 204 -0.18 17.33 4.49
CA ASP A 204 -0.36 17.86 5.84
C ASP A 204 -0.57 16.76 6.89
N SER A 205 -0.87 15.53 6.47
CA SER A 205 -1.03 14.39 7.36
C SER A 205 -0.63 13.05 6.75
N THR A 206 -0.37 12.07 7.62
CA THR A 206 -0.10 10.68 7.22
C THR A 206 -1.29 10.04 6.48
N ILE A 207 -2.51 10.42 6.84
CA ILE A 207 -3.74 9.94 6.22
C ILE A 207 -3.84 10.46 4.79
N THR A 208 -3.56 11.75 4.56
CA THR A 208 -3.58 12.35 3.22
C THR A 208 -2.63 11.64 2.28
N GLY A 209 -1.40 11.39 2.71
CA GLY A 209 -0.40 10.68 1.92
C GLY A 209 -0.81 9.26 1.57
N PHE A 210 -1.39 8.55 2.52
CA PHE A 210 -1.90 7.21 2.29
C PHE A 210 -3.08 7.20 1.31
N LEU A 211 -4.07 8.06 1.52
CA LEU A 211 -5.24 8.17 0.64
C LEU A 211 -4.84 8.52 -0.79
N TYR A 212 -3.91 9.46 -0.97
CA TYR A 212 -3.35 9.79 -2.28
C TYR A 212 -2.80 8.56 -3.01
N ASN A 213 -1.98 7.76 -2.33
CA ASN A 213 -1.38 6.57 -2.95
C ASN A 213 -2.42 5.48 -3.24
N MET A 214 -3.37 5.27 -2.33
CA MET A 214 -4.43 4.26 -2.52
C MET A 214 -5.41 4.66 -3.62
N THR A 215 -5.78 5.94 -3.73
CA THR A 215 -6.69 6.43 -4.78
C THR A 215 -6.18 6.08 -6.17
N ARG A 216 -4.87 6.10 -6.40
CA ARG A 216 -4.27 5.73 -7.69
C ARG A 216 -4.62 4.32 -8.15
N LEU A 217 -4.95 3.41 -7.22
CA LEU A 217 -5.37 2.04 -7.53
C LEU A 217 -6.80 1.96 -8.07
N TYR A 218 -7.58 3.04 -7.95
CA TYR A 218 -8.97 3.14 -8.41
C TYR A 218 -9.12 3.97 -9.68
N ILE A 219 -8.04 4.59 -10.18
CA ILE A 219 -8.07 5.35 -11.42
C ILE A 219 -7.85 4.40 -12.59
N ASN A 220 -8.92 4.12 -13.34
CA ASN A 220 -8.87 3.37 -14.59
C ASN A 220 -9.05 4.34 -15.76
N ARG A 221 -8.13 4.32 -16.72
CA ARG A 221 -8.14 5.22 -17.87
C ARG A 221 -8.08 4.47 -19.19
N THR A 222 -8.84 4.95 -20.15
CA THR A 222 -8.72 4.58 -21.54
C THR A 222 -7.47 5.21 -22.18
N GLN A 223 -7.10 4.73 -23.36
CA GLN A 223 -5.99 5.35 -24.12
C GLN A 223 -6.30 6.79 -24.52
N GLU A 224 -7.58 7.10 -24.78
CA GLU A 224 -8.03 8.44 -25.17
C GLU A 224 -7.94 9.42 -23.98
N GLU A 225 -8.41 9.03 -22.81
CA GLU A 225 -8.25 9.82 -21.58
C GLU A 225 -6.79 10.09 -21.24
N ASN A 226 -5.92 9.09 -21.38
CA ASN A 226 -4.48 9.27 -21.19
C ASN A 226 -3.86 10.26 -22.19
N LYS A 227 -4.42 10.37 -23.41
CA LYS A 227 -4.00 11.37 -24.38
C LYS A 227 -4.45 12.76 -23.98
N LEU A 228 -5.70 12.91 -23.55
CA LEU A 228 -6.25 14.20 -23.11
C LEU A 228 -5.48 14.75 -21.91
N ILE A 229 -5.15 13.91 -20.92
CA ILE A 229 -4.34 14.30 -19.77
C ILE A 229 -2.94 14.77 -20.20
N ARG A 230 -2.27 14.04 -21.10
CA ARG A 230 -0.95 14.46 -21.62
C ARG A 230 -1.02 15.79 -22.35
N ASP A 231 -2.08 16.05 -23.11
CA ASP A 231 -2.28 17.32 -23.80
C ASP A 231 -2.52 18.47 -22.79
N ALA A 232 -3.25 18.21 -21.72
CA ALA A 232 -3.44 19.16 -20.62
C ALA A 232 -2.14 19.44 -19.84
N ASP A 233 -1.36 18.40 -19.53
CA ASP A 233 -0.04 18.54 -18.89
C ASP A 233 0.93 19.38 -19.77
N ASN A 234 0.89 19.22 -21.10
CA ASN A 234 1.69 20.02 -22.01
C ASN A 234 1.25 21.50 -22.04
N LYS A 235 -0.05 21.78 -21.93
CA LYS A 235 -0.57 23.15 -21.81
C LYS A 235 -0.13 23.78 -20.49
N LEU A 236 -0.26 23.05 -19.38
CA LEU A 236 0.17 23.48 -18.06
C LEU A 236 1.66 23.82 -18.04
N LYS A 237 2.50 22.95 -18.61
CA LYS A 237 3.93 23.20 -18.80
C LYS A 237 4.21 24.46 -19.61
N THR A 238 3.54 24.62 -20.76
CA THR A 238 3.73 25.79 -21.59
C THR A 238 3.37 27.08 -20.85
N PHE A 239 2.30 27.04 -20.05
CA PHE A 239 1.88 28.18 -19.24
C PHE A 239 2.95 28.58 -18.23
N PHE A 240 3.44 27.63 -17.41
CA PHE A 240 4.41 27.99 -16.37
C PHE A 240 5.78 28.34 -16.95
N ILE A 241 6.31 27.59 -17.90
CA ILE A 241 7.64 27.82 -18.44
C ILE A 241 7.65 29.07 -19.36
N LYS A 242 6.73 29.17 -20.32
CA LYS A 242 6.77 30.27 -21.31
C LYS A 242 6.12 31.54 -20.79
N ASN A 243 4.97 31.46 -20.13
CA ASN A 243 4.20 32.63 -19.74
C ASN A 243 4.56 33.17 -18.34
N ARG A 244 5.03 32.31 -17.44
CA ARG A 244 5.39 32.68 -16.05
C ARG A 244 6.89 32.65 -15.78
N GLY A 245 7.71 32.20 -16.74
CA GLY A 245 9.17 32.26 -16.66
C GLY A 245 9.83 31.26 -15.72
N TYR A 246 9.11 30.18 -15.35
CA TYR A 246 9.70 29.12 -14.54
C TYR A 246 10.71 28.30 -15.35
N ASN A 247 11.77 27.87 -14.68
CA ASN A 247 12.79 27.02 -15.26
C ASN A 247 12.45 25.54 -15.11
N ILE A 248 13.02 24.72 -15.99
CA ILE A 248 12.98 23.27 -15.84
C ILE A 248 13.71 22.88 -14.54
N GLY A 249 13.12 22.02 -13.73
CA GLY A 249 13.62 21.63 -12.40
C GLY A 249 13.16 22.53 -11.27
N GLU A 250 12.53 23.66 -11.55
CA GLU A 250 12.00 24.55 -10.54
C GLU A 250 10.67 24.03 -9.96
N GLN A 251 10.55 24.08 -8.64
CA GLN A 251 9.35 23.65 -7.92
C GLN A 251 8.29 24.77 -7.93
N ILE A 252 7.06 24.42 -8.28
CA ILE A 252 5.93 25.33 -8.38
C ILE A 252 4.87 24.90 -7.35
N GLU A 253 4.69 25.70 -6.32
CA GLU A 253 3.65 25.50 -5.32
C GLU A 253 2.29 25.90 -5.91
N THR A 254 1.49 24.94 -6.30
CA THR A 254 0.23 25.19 -7.02
C THR A 254 -0.81 25.91 -6.17
N ILE A 255 -0.72 25.81 -4.83
CA ILE A 255 -1.59 26.53 -3.90
C ILE A 255 -1.57 28.04 -4.11
N ASN A 256 -0.44 28.60 -4.53
CA ASN A 256 -0.27 30.02 -4.79
C ASN A 256 -1.08 30.51 -6.01
N TYR A 257 -1.60 29.58 -6.82
CA TYR A 257 -2.34 29.85 -8.05
C TYR A 257 -3.84 29.55 -7.96
N MET A 258 -4.38 29.23 -6.78
CA MET A 258 -5.81 28.96 -6.62
C MET A 258 -6.70 30.14 -7.04
N ASN A 259 -6.23 31.37 -6.88
CA ASN A 259 -6.96 32.59 -7.24
C ASN A 259 -6.66 33.06 -8.70
N ASP A 260 -5.71 32.44 -9.39
CA ASP A 260 -5.43 32.69 -10.80
C ASP A 260 -6.30 31.75 -11.64
N LYS A 261 -7.37 32.30 -12.23
CA LYS A 261 -8.38 31.51 -12.97
C LYS A 261 -7.79 30.67 -14.10
N GLU A 262 -6.78 31.20 -14.82
CA GLU A 262 -6.14 30.48 -15.92
C GLU A 262 -5.26 29.36 -15.41
N ALA A 263 -4.38 29.65 -14.46
CA ALA A 263 -3.51 28.64 -13.85
C ALA A 263 -4.32 27.53 -13.18
N TYR A 264 -5.34 27.90 -12.39
CA TYR A 264 -6.18 26.94 -11.70
C TYR A 264 -6.94 26.00 -12.65
N ALA A 265 -7.47 26.55 -13.76
CA ALA A 265 -8.14 25.73 -14.78
C ALA A 265 -7.16 24.73 -15.42
N LEU A 266 -5.94 25.17 -15.77
CA LEU A 266 -4.92 24.28 -16.33
C LEU A 266 -4.45 23.19 -15.34
N ILE A 267 -4.30 23.55 -14.06
CA ILE A 267 -3.96 22.57 -13.01
C ILE A 267 -5.09 21.55 -12.85
N ARG A 268 -6.34 21.99 -12.80
CA ARG A 268 -7.53 21.12 -12.67
C ARG A 268 -7.66 20.14 -13.84
N ASP A 269 -7.36 20.57 -15.05
CA ASP A 269 -7.51 19.76 -16.25
C ASP A 269 -6.31 18.80 -16.46
N SER A 270 -5.21 18.99 -15.73
CA SER A 270 -4.00 18.16 -15.76
C SER A 270 -4.14 16.89 -14.91
N TRP A 271 -3.11 16.03 -14.97
CA TRP A 271 -3.01 14.86 -14.11
C TRP A 271 -3.08 15.19 -12.61
N VAL A 272 -2.59 16.36 -12.21
CA VAL A 272 -2.68 16.85 -10.81
C VAL A 272 -4.15 17.01 -10.40
N GLY A 273 -4.94 17.68 -11.22
CA GLY A 273 -6.36 17.90 -10.95
C GLY A 273 -7.17 16.60 -10.95
N GLU A 274 -6.82 15.67 -11.83
CA GLU A 274 -7.48 14.37 -11.88
C GLU A 274 -7.28 13.57 -10.58
N ILE A 275 -6.07 13.52 -10.03
CA ILE A 275 -5.84 12.80 -8.77
C ILE A 275 -6.59 13.44 -7.60
N ILE A 276 -6.68 14.77 -7.57
CA ILE A 276 -7.45 15.49 -6.55
C ILE A 276 -8.95 15.20 -6.69
N PHE A 277 -9.46 15.19 -7.92
CA PHE A 277 -10.84 14.83 -8.20
C PHE A 277 -11.15 13.40 -7.77
N ALA A 278 -10.28 12.44 -8.14
CA ALA A 278 -10.43 11.05 -7.75
C ALA A 278 -10.42 10.85 -6.22
N MET A 279 -9.55 11.58 -5.50
CA MET A 279 -9.54 11.56 -4.04
C MET A 279 -10.83 12.15 -3.45
N SER A 280 -11.31 13.28 -3.98
CA SER A 280 -12.53 13.94 -3.48
C SER A 280 -13.80 13.11 -3.73
N SER A 281 -13.79 12.24 -4.73
CA SER A 281 -14.91 11.33 -5.06
C SER A 281 -14.69 9.88 -4.59
N LEU A 282 -13.60 9.61 -3.87
CA LEU A 282 -13.24 8.25 -3.47
C LEU A 282 -14.34 7.62 -2.60
N LYS A 283 -14.87 8.35 -1.65
CA LYS A 283 -15.93 7.87 -0.75
C LYS A 283 -17.17 7.44 -1.52
N GLU A 284 -17.66 8.29 -2.40
CA GLU A 284 -18.83 8.01 -3.24
C GLU A 284 -18.59 6.80 -4.15
N THR A 285 -17.39 6.69 -4.70
CA THR A 285 -17.00 5.54 -5.54
C THR A 285 -17.05 4.23 -4.75
N LEU A 286 -16.49 4.20 -3.54
CA LEU A 286 -16.48 3.02 -2.68
C LEU A 286 -17.88 2.65 -2.21
N GLU A 287 -18.68 3.62 -1.80
CA GLU A 287 -20.08 3.40 -1.36
C GLU A 287 -20.97 2.89 -2.51
N GLN A 288 -20.76 3.38 -3.74
CA GLN A 288 -21.49 2.88 -4.91
C GLN A 288 -21.14 1.42 -5.23
N ARG A 289 -19.87 1.06 -5.15
CA ARG A 289 -19.41 -0.33 -5.36
C ARG A 289 -20.07 -1.28 -4.35
N GLN A 290 -20.13 -0.89 -3.08
CA GLN A 290 -20.79 -1.70 -2.04
C GLN A 290 -22.28 -1.90 -2.33
N LYS A 291 -22.99 -0.85 -2.76
CA LYS A 291 -24.42 -0.96 -3.12
C LYS A 291 -24.66 -1.89 -4.30
N VAL A 292 -23.79 -1.88 -5.31
CA VAL A 292 -23.90 -2.79 -6.47
C VAL A 292 -23.74 -4.24 -6.00
N GLU A 293 -22.76 -4.55 -5.18
CA GLU A 293 -22.54 -5.90 -4.65
C GLU A 293 -23.71 -6.40 -3.79
N GLU A 294 -24.28 -5.52 -2.95
CA GLU A 294 -25.47 -5.86 -2.15
C GLU A 294 -26.70 -6.16 -3.03
N LEU A 295 -26.88 -5.41 -4.12
CA LEU A 295 -27.95 -5.67 -5.10
C LEU A 295 -27.75 -7.01 -5.84
N ASP A 296 -26.53 -7.31 -6.27
CA ASP A 296 -26.20 -8.57 -6.94
C ASP A 296 -26.46 -9.77 -6.02
N LEU A 297 -26.07 -9.67 -4.73
CA LEU A 297 -26.36 -10.70 -3.73
C LEU A 297 -27.86 -10.86 -3.50
N SER A 298 -28.61 -9.76 -3.42
CA SER A 298 -30.07 -9.81 -3.23
C SER A 298 -30.78 -10.44 -4.43
N CYS A 299 -30.34 -10.17 -5.66
CA CYS A 299 -30.85 -10.81 -6.86
C CYS A 299 -30.60 -12.32 -6.89
N LEU A 300 -29.43 -12.78 -6.40
CA LEU A 300 -29.10 -14.21 -6.30
C LEU A 300 -29.95 -14.96 -5.25
N LEU A 301 -30.39 -14.25 -4.20
CA LEU A 301 -31.21 -14.85 -3.12
C LEU A 301 -32.71 -14.84 -3.41
N MET A 302 -33.17 -14.01 -4.36
CA MET A 302 -34.60 -13.91 -4.75
C MET A 302 -34.96 -14.74 -5.99
N GLY A 303 -33.99 -15.39 -6.67
CA GLY A 303 -34.20 -16.32 -7.80
C GLY A 303 -34.22 -17.76 -7.34
#